data_8df121d36e73cf48fd36fb4de2c7c5bd
#
_entry.id   8df121d36e73cf48fd36fb4de2c7c5bd
#
_cell.length_a   1.000
_cell.length_b   1.000
_cell.length_c   1.000
_cell.angle_alpha   90.00
_cell.angle_beta   90.00
_cell.angle_gamma   90.00
#
_symmetry.space_group_name_H-M   'P 1'
#
loop_
_entity.id
_entity.type
_entity.pdbx_description
1 polymer ?
#
loop_
_entity_poly.entity_id
_entity_poly.type
_entity_poly.pdbx_seq_one_letter_code
_entity_poly.pdbx_strand_id
1 'polypeptide(L)'
;MGHKYSRDEILDGALQTALAEGLSHMTFGRLARRLGVSDRVIVYYFPSKTELIVAILTDLAAQLQAVLADAFAEPAAGHRELVRAAWPVLATEEVDPIFGLYFEAIGQATAGVEPFAGLAGQLIEGWIGWLTGFFTGDPESCRAEATATLALLDGLLLMRQL
;
A
#
# COMPACT_ATOMS: atom_id res chain seq x y z
N MET A 1 2.49 -31.83 -16.85
CA MET A 1 1.35 -30.92 -16.56
C MET A 1 1.94 -29.57 -16.20
N GLY A 2 1.72 -28.54 -17.03
CA GLY A 2 2.19 -27.18 -16.72
C GLY A 2 1.45 -26.63 -15.52
N HIS A 3 2.16 -26.03 -14.58
CA HIS A 3 1.58 -25.32 -13.46
C HIS A 3 0.67 -24.18 -14.01
N LYS A 4 -0.58 -24.17 -13.60
CA LYS A 4 -1.55 -23.14 -14.00
C LYS A 4 -1.55 -22.07 -12.92
N TYR A 5 -0.87 -20.95 -13.16
CA TYR A 5 -0.85 -19.82 -12.24
C TYR A 5 -2.26 -19.31 -11.94
N SER A 6 -2.52 -19.01 -10.67
CA SER A 6 -3.70 -18.30 -10.21
C SER A 6 -3.48 -16.78 -10.30
N ARG A 7 -4.58 -16.01 -10.15
CA ARG A 7 -4.50 -14.54 -10.06
C ARG A 7 -3.64 -14.09 -8.88
N ASP A 8 -3.78 -14.76 -7.74
CA ASP A 8 -3.08 -14.40 -6.50
C ASP A 8 -1.58 -14.71 -6.60
N GLU A 9 -1.19 -15.81 -7.25
CA GLU A 9 0.22 -16.11 -7.51
C GLU A 9 0.87 -15.09 -8.46
N ILE A 10 0.13 -14.58 -9.46
CA ILE A 10 0.61 -13.50 -10.33
C ILE A 10 0.72 -12.19 -9.55
N LEU A 11 -0.25 -11.88 -8.68
CA LEU A 11 -0.24 -10.67 -7.86
C LEU A 11 0.90 -10.68 -6.85
N ASP A 12 1.12 -11.81 -6.16
CA ASP A 12 2.26 -11.98 -5.24
C ASP A 12 3.59 -11.78 -5.96
N GLY A 13 3.77 -12.43 -7.11
CA GLY A 13 4.96 -12.24 -7.94
C GLY A 13 5.13 -10.79 -8.43
N ALA A 14 4.04 -10.09 -8.70
CA ALA A 14 4.07 -8.68 -9.08
C ALA A 14 4.46 -7.79 -7.89
N LEU A 15 3.93 -8.05 -6.70
CA LEU A 15 4.33 -7.35 -5.47
C LEU A 15 5.82 -7.55 -5.18
N GLN A 16 6.31 -8.80 -5.22
CA GLN A 16 7.73 -9.10 -5.02
C GLN A 16 8.62 -8.42 -6.08
N THR A 17 8.13 -8.31 -7.31
CA THR A 17 8.86 -7.59 -8.37
C THR A 17 8.88 -6.08 -8.10
N ALA A 18 7.76 -5.51 -7.67
CA ALA A 18 7.66 -4.10 -7.33
C ALA A 18 8.56 -3.73 -6.14
N LEU A 19 8.57 -4.55 -5.08
CA LEU A 19 9.44 -4.36 -3.92
C LEU A 19 10.94 -4.41 -4.29
N ALA A 20 11.30 -5.23 -5.27
CA ALA A 20 12.70 -5.38 -5.71
C ALA A 20 13.15 -4.32 -6.72
N GLU A 21 12.26 -3.85 -7.60
CA GLU A 21 12.62 -3.06 -8.78
C GLU A 21 11.90 -1.70 -8.86
N GLY A 22 10.90 -1.47 -8.00
CA GLY A 22 10.03 -0.28 -8.01
C GLY A 22 8.85 -0.41 -8.99
N LEU A 23 7.80 0.38 -8.74
CA LEU A 23 6.58 0.44 -9.56
C LEU A 23 6.83 1.04 -10.95
N SER A 24 7.72 2.01 -11.03
CA SER A 24 8.08 2.70 -12.28
C SER A 24 8.65 1.74 -13.32
N HIS A 25 9.41 0.74 -12.87
CA HIS A 25 10.04 -0.25 -13.73
C HIS A 25 9.16 -1.47 -14.03
N MET A 26 7.96 -1.55 -13.43
CA MET A 26 7.03 -2.64 -13.65
C MET A 26 6.54 -2.69 -15.11
N THR A 27 6.78 -3.79 -15.78
CA THR A 27 6.21 -4.11 -17.11
C THR A 27 5.77 -5.57 -17.13
N PHE A 28 4.78 -5.89 -17.98
CA PHE A 28 4.31 -7.26 -18.13
C PHE A 28 5.44 -8.21 -18.57
N GLY A 29 6.31 -7.78 -19.48
CA GLY A 29 7.43 -8.60 -19.93
C GLY A 29 8.48 -8.86 -18.83
N ARG A 30 8.71 -7.93 -17.92
CA ARG A 30 9.60 -8.16 -16.75
C ARG A 30 8.97 -9.14 -15.77
N LEU A 31 7.70 -8.93 -15.44
CA LEU A 31 6.96 -9.81 -14.56
C LEU A 31 6.86 -11.23 -15.14
N ALA A 32 6.51 -11.36 -16.42
CA ALA A 32 6.42 -12.64 -17.11
C ALA A 32 7.74 -13.41 -17.08
N ARG A 33 8.85 -12.71 -17.34
CA ARG A 33 10.20 -13.31 -17.28
C ARG A 33 10.53 -13.78 -15.88
N ARG A 34 10.22 -13.00 -14.84
CA ARG A 34 10.47 -13.34 -13.45
C ARG A 34 9.69 -14.57 -13.00
N LEU A 35 8.42 -14.67 -13.43
CA LEU A 35 7.53 -15.79 -13.10
C LEU A 35 7.69 -17.00 -14.01
N GLY A 36 8.46 -16.92 -15.10
CA GLY A 36 8.59 -17.99 -16.07
C GLY A 36 7.31 -18.28 -16.86
N VAL A 37 6.48 -17.26 -17.09
CA VAL A 37 5.22 -17.34 -17.85
C VAL A 37 5.27 -16.49 -19.10
N SER A 38 4.25 -16.60 -19.97
CA SER A 38 4.07 -15.65 -21.06
C SER A 38 3.31 -14.40 -20.63
N ASP A 39 3.53 -13.28 -21.29
CA ASP A 39 2.80 -12.02 -21.06
C ASP A 39 1.27 -12.23 -21.15
N ARG A 40 0.81 -13.18 -21.98
CA ARG A 40 -0.63 -13.52 -22.13
C ARG A 40 -1.25 -14.01 -20.83
N VAL A 41 -0.50 -14.72 -20.00
CA VAL A 41 -0.97 -15.19 -18.69
C VAL A 41 -1.21 -14.00 -17.76
N ILE A 42 -0.32 -13.01 -17.78
CA ILE A 42 -0.45 -11.81 -16.98
C ILE A 42 -1.63 -10.96 -17.44
N VAL A 43 -1.71 -10.71 -18.77
CA VAL A 43 -2.81 -9.94 -19.38
C VAL A 43 -4.17 -10.60 -19.16
N TYR A 44 -4.24 -11.92 -19.06
CA TYR A 44 -5.49 -12.63 -18.76
C TYR A 44 -6.05 -12.24 -17.39
N TYR A 45 -5.20 -12.06 -16.37
CA TYR A 45 -5.61 -11.71 -15.02
C TYR A 45 -5.63 -10.19 -14.76
N PHE A 46 -4.75 -9.45 -15.42
CA PHE A 46 -4.58 -8.00 -15.30
C PHE A 46 -4.51 -7.38 -16.70
N PRO A 47 -5.67 -7.03 -17.29
CA PRO A 47 -5.76 -6.53 -18.66
C PRO A 47 -4.95 -5.28 -18.96
N SER A 48 -4.63 -4.48 -17.92
CA SER A 48 -3.82 -3.28 -18.05
C SER A 48 -2.77 -3.16 -16.95
N LYS A 49 -1.70 -2.39 -17.22
CA LYS A 49 -0.71 -2.02 -16.20
C LYS A 49 -1.37 -1.28 -15.03
N THR A 50 -2.36 -0.45 -15.31
CA THR A 50 -3.15 0.27 -14.30
C THR A 50 -3.81 -0.70 -13.34
N GLU A 51 -4.54 -1.71 -13.84
CA GLU A 51 -5.19 -2.70 -12.99
C GLU A 51 -4.20 -3.50 -12.14
N LEU A 52 -3.04 -3.83 -12.70
CA LEU A 52 -1.97 -4.50 -11.95
C LEU A 52 -1.44 -3.61 -10.82
N ILE A 53 -1.17 -2.34 -11.08
CA ILE A 53 -0.69 -1.38 -10.07
C ILE A 53 -1.74 -1.18 -8.98
N VAL A 54 -3.01 -1.00 -9.36
CA VAL A 54 -4.13 -0.89 -8.38
C VAL A 54 -4.17 -2.12 -7.49
N ALA A 55 -4.08 -3.31 -8.08
CA ALA A 55 -4.11 -4.57 -7.31
C ALA A 55 -2.92 -4.66 -6.34
N ILE A 56 -1.70 -4.31 -6.77
CA ILE A 56 -0.51 -4.30 -5.93
C ILE A 56 -0.69 -3.35 -4.74
N LEU A 57 -1.10 -2.10 -4.99
CA LEU A 57 -1.27 -1.09 -3.93
C LEU A 57 -2.41 -1.44 -2.97
N THR A 58 -3.49 -2.04 -3.48
CA THR A 58 -4.62 -2.49 -2.65
C THR A 58 -4.22 -3.67 -1.75
N ASP A 59 -3.51 -4.63 -2.30
CA ASP A 59 -3.02 -5.80 -1.54
C ASP A 59 -2.03 -5.37 -0.45
N LEU A 60 -1.12 -4.47 -0.79
CA LEU A 60 -0.16 -3.88 0.13
C LEU A 60 -0.86 -3.15 1.30
N ALA A 61 -1.87 -2.33 0.98
CA ALA A 61 -2.66 -1.65 2.00
C ALA A 61 -3.37 -2.65 2.91
N ALA A 62 -3.96 -3.72 2.37
CA ALA A 62 -4.64 -4.75 3.16
C ALA A 62 -3.67 -5.49 4.10
N GLN A 63 -2.46 -5.81 3.65
CA GLN A 63 -1.43 -6.42 4.49
C GLN A 63 -1.02 -5.51 5.64
N LEU A 64 -0.77 -4.22 5.38
CA LEU A 64 -0.43 -3.25 6.42
C LEU A 64 -1.58 -3.05 7.41
N GLN A 65 -2.82 -2.95 6.94
CA GLN A 65 -4.00 -2.85 7.79
C GLN A 65 -4.15 -4.06 8.71
N ALA A 66 -3.91 -5.28 8.21
CA ALA A 66 -3.98 -6.50 9.01
C ALA A 66 -2.96 -6.48 10.16
N VAL A 67 -1.72 -6.08 9.89
CA VAL A 67 -0.66 -5.96 10.91
C VAL A 67 -0.97 -4.86 11.92
N LEU A 68 -1.49 -3.72 11.48
CA LEU A 68 -1.85 -2.60 12.34
C LEU A 68 -3.10 -2.87 13.17
N ALA A 69 -4.06 -3.65 12.67
CA ALA A 69 -5.27 -3.99 13.41
C ALA A 69 -4.96 -4.68 14.75
N ASP A 70 -3.94 -5.52 14.78
CA ASP A 70 -3.49 -6.18 16.01
C ASP A 70 -2.87 -5.18 17.01
N ALA A 71 -2.24 -4.12 16.52
CA ALA A 71 -1.67 -3.06 17.35
C ALA A 71 -2.73 -2.06 17.86
N PHE A 72 -3.89 -1.97 17.20
CA PHE A 72 -5.00 -1.07 17.52
C PHE A 72 -6.13 -1.79 18.26
N ALA A 73 -5.79 -2.59 19.28
CA ALA A 73 -6.74 -3.46 19.99
C ALA A 73 -7.84 -2.70 20.73
N GLU A 74 -7.59 -1.46 21.16
CA GLU A 74 -8.52 -0.62 21.92
C GLU A 74 -8.76 0.71 21.18
N PRO A 75 -9.96 1.30 21.30
CA PRO A 75 -10.22 2.63 20.77
C PRO A 75 -9.28 3.68 21.35
N ALA A 76 -8.69 4.49 20.49
CA ALA A 76 -7.74 5.52 20.89
C ALA A 76 -8.44 6.84 21.30
N ALA A 77 -7.91 7.52 22.31
CA ALA A 77 -8.39 8.84 22.70
C ALA A 77 -7.94 9.95 21.73
N GLY A 78 -6.94 9.68 20.88
CA GLY A 78 -6.47 10.63 19.87
C GLY A 78 -5.33 10.06 19.03
N HIS A 79 -4.98 10.77 17.94
CA HIS A 79 -3.98 10.35 16.96
C HIS A 79 -2.62 9.94 17.56
N ARG A 80 -2.18 10.59 18.67
CA ARG A 80 -0.91 10.28 19.30
C ARG A 80 -0.84 8.86 19.87
N GLU A 81 -1.97 8.31 20.31
CA GLU A 81 -2.03 6.93 20.78
C GLU A 81 -1.86 5.96 19.63
N LEU A 82 -2.59 6.14 18.53
CA LEU A 82 -2.44 5.28 17.35
C LEU A 82 -1.03 5.39 16.76
N VAL A 83 -0.45 6.58 16.67
CA VAL A 83 0.93 6.74 16.19
C VAL A 83 1.92 5.98 17.07
N ARG A 84 1.77 6.03 18.42
CA ARG A 84 2.64 5.28 19.34
C ARG A 84 2.46 3.78 19.21
N ALA A 85 1.23 3.31 18.99
CA ALA A 85 0.94 1.89 18.79
C ALA A 85 1.47 1.39 17.45
N ALA A 86 1.32 2.17 16.37
CA ALA A 86 1.76 1.82 15.02
C ALA A 86 3.29 1.84 14.88
N TRP A 87 3.98 2.77 15.54
CA TRP A 87 5.40 3.02 15.31
C TRP A 87 6.29 1.79 15.44
N PRO A 88 6.21 0.97 16.53
CA PRO A 88 7.04 -0.22 16.67
C PRO A 88 6.80 -1.28 15.61
N VAL A 89 5.62 -1.27 15.00
CA VAL A 89 5.20 -2.21 13.96
C VAL A 89 5.70 -1.76 12.58
N LEU A 90 5.58 -0.46 12.30
CA LEU A 90 5.88 0.10 10.97
C LEU A 90 7.35 0.51 10.80
N ALA A 91 8.04 0.89 11.89
CA ALA A 91 9.41 1.39 11.84
C ALA A 91 10.44 0.26 11.92
N THR A 92 10.31 -0.76 11.08
CA THR A 92 11.20 -1.92 11.02
C THR A 92 11.84 -2.06 9.65
N GLU A 93 12.99 -2.72 9.58
CA GLU A 93 13.72 -2.96 8.31
C GLU A 93 12.90 -3.82 7.34
N GLU A 94 12.04 -4.71 7.85
CA GLU A 94 11.17 -5.56 7.05
C GLU A 94 10.06 -4.76 6.35
N VAL A 95 9.60 -3.68 6.98
CA VAL A 95 8.51 -2.83 6.47
C VAL A 95 9.03 -1.66 5.62
N ASP A 96 10.29 -1.25 5.80
CA ASP A 96 10.90 -0.14 5.04
C ASP A 96 10.74 -0.27 3.51
N PRO A 97 10.92 -1.44 2.85
CA PRO A 97 10.70 -1.57 1.41
C PRO A 97 9.26 -1.29 0.97
N ILE A 98 8.29 -1.60 1.83
CA ILE A 98 6.86 -1.34 1.59
C ILE A 98 6.60 0.16 1.53
N PHE A 99 7.15 0.90 2.49
CA PHE A 99 7.03 2.37 2.50
C PHE A 99 7.83 3.02 1.36
N GLY A 100 8.97 2.46 0.96
CA GLY A 100 9.68 2.88 -0.24
C GLY A 100 8.78 2.84 -1.48
N LEU A 101 8.04 1.75 -1.65
CA LEU A 101 7.10 1.58 -2.74
C LEU A 101 5.88 2.52 -2.64
N TYR A 102 5.36 2.71 -1.43
CA TYR A 102 4.28 3.65 -1.16
C TYR A 102 4.69 5.10 -1.49
N PHE A 103 5.85 5.55 -1.03
CA PHE A 103 6.34 6.90 -1.31
C PHE A 103 6.72 7.10 -2.78
N GLU A 104 7.17 6.05 -3.49
CA GLU A 104 7.31 6.09 -4.94
C GLU A 104 5.95 6.38 -5.60
N ALA A 105 4.89 5.67 -5.20
CA ALA A 105 3.55 5.89 -5.73
C ALA A 105 3.04 7.32 -5.46
N ILE A 106 3.24 7.84 -4.25
CA ILE A 106 2.88 9.23 -3.89
C ILE A 106 3.69 10.24 -4.71
N GLY A 107 5.00 10.02 -4.88
CA GLY A 107 5.85 10.88 -5.72
C GLY A 107 5.40 10.92 -7.17
N GLN A 108 5.03 9.77 -7.75
CA GLN A 108 4.47 9.70 -9.10
C GLN A 108 3.11 10.43 -9.19
N ALA A 109 2.25 10.28 -8.17
CA ALA A 109 0.96 10.96 -8.11
C ALA A 109 1.10 12.49 -8.06
N THR A 110 2.01 13.01 -7.23
CA THR A 110 2.28 14.46 -7.12
C THR A 110 2.91 15.03 -8.38
N ALA A 111 3.62 14.21 -9.16
CA ALA A 111 4.13 14.57 -10.47
C ALA A 111 3.09 14.47 -11.61
N GLY A 112 1.84 14.11 -11.30
CA GLY A 112 0.77 13.97 -12.27
C GLY A 112 0.89 12.75 -13.18
N VAL A 113 1.64 11.74 -12.78
CA VAL A 113 1.86 10.52 -13.59
C VAL A 113 0.71 9.53 -13.39
N GLU A 114 0.06 9.14 -14.49
CA GLU A 114 -0.97 8.10 -14.45
C GLU A 114 -0.34 6.68 -14.35
N PRO A 115 -1.00 5.73 -13.66
CA PRO A 115 -2.31 5.83 -13.02
C PRO A 115 -2.30 6.42 -11.59
N PHE A 116 -1.14 6.78 -11.06
CA PHE A 116 -0.96 7.18 -9.66
C PHE A 116 -1.74 8.46 -9.32
N ALA A 117 -1.76 9.45 -10.22
CA ALA A 117 -2.47 10.71 -10.03
C ALA A 117 -3.97 10.50 -9.79
N GLY A 118 -4.60 9.61 -10.54
CA GLY A 118 -6.02 9.27 -10.39
C GLY A 118 -6.33 8.39 -9.17
N LEU A 119 -5.34 7.68 -8.63
CA LEU A 119 -5.53 6.71 -7.54
C LEU A 119 -5.22 7.26 -6.15
N ALA A 120 -4.28 8.21 -6.05
CA ALA A 120 -3.75 8.66 -4.76
C ALA A 120 -4.83 9.14 -3.80
N GLY A 121 -5.79 9.94 -4.28
CA GLY A 121 -6.90 10.43 -3.47
C GLY A 121 -7.76 9.30 -2.90
N GLN A 122 -8.05 8.27 -3.69
CA GLN A 122 -8.86 7.13 -3.26
C GLN A 122 -8.11 6.28 -2.21
N LEU A 123 -6.81 6.08 -2.39
CA LEU A 123 -5.98 5.34 -1.42
C LEU A 123 -5.90 6.08 -0.09
N ILE A 124 -5.66 7.39 -0.10
CA ILE A 124 -5.61 8.23 1.12
C ILE A 124 -6.98 8.21 1.82
N GLU A 125 -8.07 8.39 1.09
CA GLU A 125 -9.43 8.33 1.65
C GLU A 125 -9.75 6.94 2.24
N GLY A 126 -9.30 5.87 1.60
CA GLY A 126 -9.43 4.51 2.11
C GLY A 126 -8.71 4.32 3.46
N TRP A 127 -7.49 4.85 3.58
CA TRP A 127 -6.73 4.83 4.83
C TRP A 127 -7.39 5.65 5.93
N ILE A 128 -7.81 6.90 5.62
CA ILE A 128 -8.51 7.75 6.59
C ILE A 128 -9.81 7.08 7.05
N GLY A 129 -10.59 6.52 6.12
CA GLY A 129 -11.82 5.82 6.45
C GLY A 129 -11.60 4.62 7.37
N TRP A 130 -10.56 3.81 7.12
CA TRP A 130 -10.20 2.68 7.96
C TRP A 130 -9.72 3.13 9.36
N LEU A 131 -8.84 4.13 9.43
CA LEU A 131 -8.33 4.68 10.70
C LEU A 131 -9.43 5.31 11.55
N THR A 132 -10.46 5.91 10.93
CA THR A 132 -11.60 6.50 11.64
C THR A 132 -12.31 5.51 12.57
N GLY A 133 -12.30 4.21 12.20
CA GLY A 133 -12.92 3.15 13.01
C GLY A 133 -12.25 2.89 14.37
N PHE A 134 -11.06 3.41 14.60
CA PHE A 134 -10.34 3.25 15.87
C PHE A 134 -10.51 4.42 16.84
N PHE A 135 -11.35 5.39 16.50
CA PHE A 135 -11.68 6.51 17.37
C PHE A 135 -13.13 6.47 17.82
N THR A 136 -13.41 7.07 18.98
CA THR A 136 -14.77 7.25 19.52
C THR A 136 -15.09 8.73 19.62
N GLY A 137 -16.32 9.11 19.29
CA GLY A 137 -16.77 10.50 19.32
C GLY A 137 -17.65 10.86 18.13
N ASP A 138 -17.76 12.13 17.86
CA ASP A 138 -18.48 12.59 16.67
C ASP A 138 -17.67 12.29 15.38
N PRO A 139 -18.36 12.07 14.26
CA PRO A 139 -17.70 11.62 13.02
C PRO A 139 -16.66 12.60 12.47
N GLU A 140 -16.84 13.90 12.67
CA GLU A 140 -15.90 14.92 12.19
C GLU A 140 -14.61 14.89 12.98
N SER A 141 -14.70 14.83 14.31
CA SER A 141 -13.54 14.65 15.19
C SER A 141 -12.79 13.37 14.93
N CYS A 142 -13.49 12.23 14.78
CA CYS A 142 -12.86 10.94 14.45
C CYS A 142 -12.10 11.00 13.12
N ARG A 143 -12.66 11.65 12.10
CA ARG A 143 -12.00 11.84 10.81
C ARG A 143 -10.77 12.76 10.92
N ALA A 144 -10.84 13.83 11.72
CA ALA A 144 -9.70 14.71 11.96
C ALA A 144 -8.55 13.99 12.65
N GLU A 145 -8.84 13.16 13.65
CA GLU A 145 -7.85 12.32 14.34
C GLU A 145 -7.24 11.27 13.40
N ALA A 146 -8.05 10.63 12.56
CA ALA A 146 -7.58 9.69 11.53
C ALA A 146 -6.64 10.36 10.52
N THR A 147 -7.00 11.55 10.05
CA THR A 147 -6.19 12.33 9.12
C THR A 147 -4.85 12.73 9.76
N ALA A 148 -4.87 13.18 11.02
CA ALA A 148 -3.67 13.52 11.77
C ALA A 148 -2.76 12.29 11.99
N THR A 149 -3.36 11.11 12.28
CA THR A 149 -2.64 9.86 12.43
C THR A 149 -1.88 9.51 11.14
N LEU A 150 -2.58 9.52 10.00
CA LEU A 150 -1.99 9.19 8.70
C LEU A 150 -0.86 10.17 8.35
N ALA A 151 -1.10 11.48 8.46
CA ALA A 151 -0.12 12.50 8.15
C ALA A 151 1.15 12.42 9.01
N LEU A 152 1.01 12.11 10.31
CA LEU A 152 2.14 11.94 11.21
C LEU A 152 2.92 10.66 10.90
N LEU A 153 2.24 9.53 10.67
CA LEU A 153 2.91 8.28 10.31
C LEU A 153 3.66 8.42 8.99
N ASP A 154 3.03 8.97 7.96
CA ASP A 154 3.66 9.18 6.66
C ASP A 154 4.89 10.10 6.78
N GLY A 155 4.77 11.21 7.51
CA GLY A 155 5.88 12.12 7.73
C GLY A 155 7.04 11.47 8.48
N LEU A 156 6.77 10.73 9.56
CA LEU A 156 7.81 10.05 10.36
C LEU A 156 8.48 8.93 9.56
N LEU A 157 7.71 8.12 8.82
CA LEU A 157 8.24 7.02 8.00
C LEU A 157 9.04 7.55 6.80
N LEU A 158 8.61 8.65 6.18
CA LEU A 158 9.39 9.30 5.14
C LEU A 158 10.74 9.79 5.70
N MET A 159 10.73 10.45 6.86
CA MET A 159 11.97 10.93 7.51
C MET A 159 12.90 9.78 7.91
N ARG A 160 12.36 8.62 8.22
CA ARG A 160 13.14 7.42 8.52
C ARG A 160 13.90 6.88 7.30
N GLN A 161 13.37 7.08 6.10
CA GLN A 161 13.97 6.57 4.85
C GLN A 161 15.03 7.51 4.25
N LEU A 162 15.17 8.73 4.76
CA LEU A 162 16.16 9.73 4.33
C LEU A 162 17.42 9.69 5.18
#